data_baaf221513609361147e86b4d3c4fe9c
#
_entry.id   baaf221513609361147e86b4d3c4fe9c
#
_cell.length_a   1.000
_cell.length_b   1.000
_cell.length_c   1.000
_cell.angle_alpha   90.00
_cell.angle_beta   90.00
_cell.angle_gamma   90.00
#
_symmetry.space_group_name_H-M   'P 1'
#
loop_
_entity.id
_entity.type
_entity.pdbx_description
1 polymer ?
#
loop_
_entity_poly.entity_id
_entity_poly.type
_entity_poly.pdbx_seq_one_letter_code
_entity_poly.pdbx_strand_id
1 'polypeptide(L)'
;MISLLDIDIIYLEKLNKMEIKSIQRFNTVNSISLFTMSIWGYIDTNSVTALIPFFFGIILFSLGALLNKEKLVKMSAHLIVLFTFIILGALCFQVLPGAIERGGIGLARVIIMITTSLIAMIIFIKSFIDNRKSR
;
A
#
# COMPACT_ATOMS: atom_id res chain seq x y z
N MET A 1 37.18 17.72 -6.63
CA MET A 1 36.84 18.26 -5.30
C MET A 1 35.31 18.26 -5.13
N ILE A 2 34.84 17.62 -4.09
CA ILE A 2 33.39 17.53 -3.83
C ILE A 2 32.91 18.83 -3.20
N SER A 3 31.97 19.51 -3.83
CA SER A 3 31.37 20.72 -3.28
C SER A 3 30.31 20.40 -2.23
N LEU A 4 29.93 21.39 -1.42
CA LEU A 4 28.83 21.23 -0.47
C LEU A 4 27.52 20.87 -1.18
N LEU A 5 27.34 21.39 -2.41
CA LEU A 5 26.16 21.08 -3.21
C LEU A 5 26.10 19.59 -3.58
N ASP A 6 27.26 19.00 -3.95
CA ASP A 6 27.33 17.58 -4.29
C ASP A 6 27.02 16.69 -3.09
N ILE A 7 27.48 17.08 -1.89
CA ILE A 7 27.19 16.36 -0.65
C ILE A 7 25.69 16.39 -0.37
N ASP A 8 25.06 17.55 -0.53
CA ASP A 8 23.61 17.70 -0.34
C ASP A 8 22.80 16.83 -1.31
N ILE A 9 23.23 16.79 -2.58
CA ILE A 9 22.57 15.96 -3.61
C ILE A 9 22.68 14.48 -3.24
N ILE A 10 23.86 14.02 -2.82
CA ILE A 10 24.07 12.63 -2.39
C ILE A 10 23.20 12.29 -1.19
N TYR A 11 23.11 13.19 -0.22
CA TYR A 11 22.27 13.00 0.97
C TYR A 11 20.80 12.89 0.61
N LEU A 12 20.30 13.76 -0.27
CA LEU A 12 18.91 13.73 -0.73
C LEU A 12 18.60 12.46 -1.51
N GLU A 13 19.52 11.99 -2.36
CA GLU A 13 19.34 10.73 -3.08
C GLU A 13 19.24 9.55 -2.10
N LYS A 14 20.08 9.55 -1.07
CA LYS A 14 20.05 8.49 -0.04
C LYS A 14 18.71 8.49 0.71
N LEU A 15 18.20 9.67 1.08
CA LEU A 15 16.90 9.80 1.73
C LEU A 15 15.77 9.30 0.83
N ASN A 16 15.79 9.66 -0.46
CA ASN A 16 14.80 9.19 -1.42
C ASN A 16 14.79 7.67 -1.54
N LYS A 17 15.98 7.05 -1.57
CA LYS A 17 16.08 5.59 -1.62
C LYS A 17 15.50 4.94 -0.38
N MET A 18 15.72 5.53 0.80
CA MET A 18 15.16 5.03 2.06
C MET A 18 13.64 5.14 2.07
N GLU A 19 13.10 6.25 1.58
CA GLU A 19 11.66 6.45 1.47
C GLU A 19 11.02 5.45 0.51
N ILE A 20 11.66 5.19 -0.64
CA ILE A 20 11.20 4.20 -1.62
C ILE A 20 11.18 2.81 -0.99
N LYS A 21 12.21 2.45 -0.24
CA LYS A 21 12.24 1.16 0.47
C LYS A 21 11.12 1.04 1.50
N SER A 22 10.80 2.12 2.22
CA SER A 22 9.69 2.14 3.15
C SER A 22 8.37 1.92 2.44
N ILE A 23 8.12 2.65 1.35
CA ILE A 23 6.92 2.49 0.53
C ILE A 23 6.81 1.05 0.05
N GLN A 24 7.90 0.50 -0.48
CA GLN A 24 7.92 -0.86 -1.00
C GLN A 24 7.62 -1.89 0.10
N ARG A 25 8.22 -1.73 1.28
CA ARG A 25 8.02 -2.64 2.41
C ARG A 25 6.56 -2.64 2.86
N PHE A 26 6.00 -1.47 3.14
CA PHE A 26 4.61 -1.38 3.62
C PHE A 26 3.62 -1.77 2.54
N ASN A 27 3.91 -1.44 1.28
CA ASN A 27 3.09 -1.89 0.16
C ASN A 27 3.08 -3.42 0.04
N THR A 28 4.24 -4.06 0.21
CA THR A 28 4.35 -5.52 0.15
C THR A 28 3.55 -6.16 1.28
N VAL A 29 3.68 -5.65 2.50
CA VAL A 29 2.91 -6.15 3.65
C VAL A 29 1.41 -6.01 3.41
N ASN A 30 0.98 -4.85 2.93
CA ASN A 30 -0.42 -4.60 2.63
C ASN A 30 -0.93 -5.53 1.51
N SER A 31 -0.13 -5.71 0.46
CA SER A 31 -0.48 -6.58 -0.67
C SER A 31 -0.66 -8.04 -0.21
N ILE A 32 0.26 -8.52 0.60
CA ILE A 32 0.20 -9.88 1.14
C ILE A 32 -1.02 -10.04 2.04
N SER A 33 -1.32 -9.04 2.86
CA SER A 33 -2.50 -9.04 3.72
C SER A 33 -3.79 -9.13 2.89
N LEU A 34 -3.92 -8.27 1.89
CA LEU A 34 -5.08 -8.28 1.00
C LEU A 34 -5.23 -9.62 0.28
N PHE A 35 -4.13 -10.15 -0.21
CA PHE A 35 -4.08 -11.42 -0.92
C PHE A 35 -4.54 -12.56 -0.04
N THR A 36 -3.90 -12.70 1.14
CA THR A 36 -4.15 -13.80 2.07
C THR A 36 -5.58 -13.74 2.63
N MET A 37 -6.01 -12.56 3.08
CA MET A 37 -7.34 -12.40 3.66
C MET A 37 -8.44 -12.60 2.62
N SER A 38 -8.19 -12.23 1.37
CA SER A 38 -9.15 -12.45 0.28
C SER A 38 -9.34 -13.93 -0.01
N ILE A 39 -8.26 -14.67 -0.10
CA ILE A 39 -8.33 -16.13 -0.34
C ILE A 39 -9.08 -16.81 0.81
N TRP A 40 -8.72 -16.46 2.04
CA TRP A 40 -9.41 -17.00 3.21
C TRP A 40 -10.90 -16.67 3.19
N GLY A 41 -11.24 -15.40 2.89
CA GLY A 41 -12.64 -14.99 2.79
C GLY A 41 -13.41 -15.73 1.72
N TYR A 42 -12.78 -15.96 0.55
CA TYR A 42 -13.41 -16.72 -0.53
C TYR A 42 -13.66 -18.18 -0.14
N ILE A 43 -12.66 -18.83 0.48
CA ILE A 43 -12.81 -20.22 0.91
C ILE A 43 -13.92 -20.35 1.95
N ASP A 44 -14.03 -19.38 2.85
CA ASP A 44 -14.98 -19.39 3.95
C ASP A 44 -16.40 -19.08 3.52
N THR A 45 -16.58 -18.15 2.56
CA THR A 45 -17.90 -17.64 2.17
C THR A 45 -18.33 -18.03 0.77
N ASN A 46 -17.45 -18.53 -0.08
CA ASN A 46 -17.68 -18.82 -1.50
C ASN A 46 -18.18 -17.60 -2.29
N SER A 47 -17.95 -16.39 -1.77
CA SER A 47 -18.37 -15.14 -2.40
C SER A 47 -17.30 -14.62 -3.33
N VAL A 48 -17.65 -14.40 -4.61
CA VAL A 48 -16.73 -13.85 -5.60
C VAL A 48 -16.28 -12.44 -5.22
N THR A 49 -17.13 -11.69 -4.54
CA THR A 49 -16.81 -10.33 -4.10
C THR A 49 -15.66 -10.31 -3.08
N ALA A 50 -15.46 -11.41 -2.35
CA ALA A 50 -14.34 -11.54 -1.41
C ALA A 50 -12.99 -11.53 -2.15
N LEU A 51 -12.97 -11.78 -3.46
CA LEU A 51 -11.75 -11.77 -4.27
C LEU A 51 -11.36 -10.37 -4.76
N ILE A 52 -12.21 -9.36 -4.58
CA ILE A 52 -11.87 -7.99 -5.01
C ILE A 52 -10.55 -7.50 -4.38
N PRO A 53 -10.33 -7.61 -3.05
CA PRO A 53 -9.03 -7.23 -2.49
C PRO A 53 -7.86 -8.06 -3.04
N PHE A 54 -8.10 -9.29 -3.48
CA PHE A 54 -7.08 -10.13 -4.10
C PHE A 54 -6.52 -9.47 -5.36
N PHE A 55 -7.38 -8.96 -6.23
CA PHE A 55 -6.95 -8.27 -7.45
C PHE A 55 -6.17 -7.00 -7.13
N PHE A 56 -6.64 -6.23 -6.14
CA PHE A 56 -5.89 -5.06 -5.67
C PHE A 56 -4.54 -5.44 -5.11
N GLY A 57 -4.46 -6.55 -4.38
CA GLY A 57 -3.21 -7.06 -3.87
C GLY A 57 -2.20 -7.36 -4.98
N ILE A 58 -2.66 -8.00 -6.05
CA ILE A 58 -1.81 -8.29 -7.22
C ILE A 58 -1.32 -6.99 -7.87
N ILE A 59 -2.22 -6.04 -8.08
CA ILE A 59 -1.88 -4.76 -8.70
C ILE A 59 -0.86 -4.02 -7.85
N LEU A 60 -1.09 -3.92 -6.55
CA LEU A 60 -0.18 -3.22 -5.63
C LEU A 60 1.18 -3.91 -5.56
N PHE A 61 1.21 -5.23 -5.53
CA PHE A 61 2.47 -5.98 -5.52
C PHE A 61 3.28 -5.72 -6.79
N SER A 62 2.62 -5.74 -7.94
CA SER A 62 3.26 -5.45 -9.22
C SER A 62 3.81 -4.04 -9.27
N LEU A 63 3.04 -3.06 -8.80
CA LEU A 63 3.51 -1.68 -8.73
C LEU A 63 4.69 -1.53 -7.78
N GLY A 64 4.70 -2.28 -6.68
CA GLY A 64 5.82 -2.29 -5.76
C GLY A 64 7.11 -2.79 -6.41
N ALA A 65 7.00 -3.80 -7.29
CA ALA A 65 8.15 -4.29 -8.04
C ALA A 65 8.69 -3.22 -9.01
N LEU A 66 7.80 -2.41 -9.59
CA LEU A 66 8.19 -1.32 -10.49
C LEU A 66 8.93 -0.19 -9.79
N LEU A 67 8.83 -0.08 -8.45
CA LEU A 67 9.58 0.90 -7.68
C LEU A 67 11.10 0.70 -7.77
N ASN A 68 11.55 -0.48 -8.17
CA ASN A 68 12.97 -0.76 -8.38
C ASN A 68 13.53 -0.10 -9.64
N LYS A 69 12.67 0.35 -10.55
CA LYS A 69 13.08 0.98 -11.80
C LYS A 69 13.02 2.51 -11.66
N GLU A 70 14.18 3.17 -11.79
CA GLU A 70 14.30 4.61 -11.60
C GLU A 70 13.32 5.42 -12.46
N LYS A 71 13.11 5.00 -13.70
CA LYS A 71 12.22 5.70 -14.63
C LYS A 71 10.74 5.63 -14.23
N LEU A 72 10.35 4.58 -13.50
CA LEU A 72 8.96 4.30 -13.18
C LEU A 72 8.61 4.57 -11.71
N VAL A 73 9.59 4.95 -10.88
CA VAL A 73 9.41 5.13 -9.44
C VAL A 73 8.28 6.13 -9.15
N LYS A 74 8.34 7.31 -9.76
CA LYS A 74 7.40 8.38 -9.48
C LYS A 74 5.97 7.97 -9.86
N MET A 75 5.80 7.41 -11.05
CA MET A 75 4.50 6.94 -11.53
C MET A 75 3.98 5.81 -10.65
N SER A 76 4.82 4.82 -10.35
CA SER A 76 4.43 3.67 -9.55
C SER A 76 4.02 4.09 -8.13
N ALA A 77 4.77 5.00 -7.51
CA ALA A 77 4.45 5.48 -6.17
C ALA A 77 3.09 6.17 -6.13
N HIS A 78 2.79 7.00 -7.13
CA HIS A 78 1.49 7.67 -7.21
C HIS A 78 0.36 6.67 -7.42
N LEU A 79 0.56 5.66 -8.27
CA LEU A 79 -0.45 4.64 -8.53
C LEU A 79 -0.67 3.77 -7.28
N ILE A 80 0.39 3.44 -6.54
CA ILE A 80 0.27 2.69 -5.29
C ILE A 80 -0.62 3.44 -4.30
N VAL A 81 -0.40 4.74 -4.12
CA VAL A 81 -1.22 5.56 -3.22
C VAL A 81 -2.67 5.60 -3.70
N LEU A 82 -2.87 5.80 -4.99
CA LEU A 82 -4.21 5.87 -5.56
C LEU A 82 -4.98 4.57 -5.35
N PHE A 83 -4.38 3.43 -5.70
CA PHE A 83 -5.04 2.13 -5.54
C PHE A 83 -5.23 1.76 -4.08
N THR A 84 -4.28 2.10 -3.20
CA THR A 84 -4.43 1.87 -1.75
C THR A 84 -5.59 2.69 -1.21
N PHE A 85 -5.73 3.93 -1.64
CA PHE A 85 -6.85 4.78 -1.25
C PHE A 85 -8.19 4.19 -1.72
N ILE A 86 -8.25 3.71 -2.96
CA ILE A 86 -9.46 3.11 -3.53
C ILE A 86 -9.87 1.86 -2.74
N ILE A 87 -8.93 0.96 -2.47
CA ILE A 87 -9.25 -0.28 -1.75
C ILE A 87 -9.62 0.02 -0.28
N LEU A 88 -8.93 0.98 0.34
CA LEU A 88 -9.26 1.38 1.71
C LEU A 88 -10.68 1.94 1.78
N GLY A 89 -11.06 2.80 0.85
CA GLY A 89 -12.41 3.33 0.77
C GLY A 89 -13.45 2.23 0.55
N ALA A 90 -13.18 1.30 -0.37
CA ALA A 90 -14.07 0.19 -0.64
C ALA A 90 -14.24 -0.71 0.60
N LEU A 91 -13.15 -0.99 1.30
CA LEU A 91 -13.23 -1.79 2.53
C LEU A 91 -14.04 -1.10 3.61
N CYS A 92 -13.86 0.21 3.79
CA CYS A 92 -14.56 0.97 4.83
C CYS A 92 -16.03 1.16 4.50
N PHE A 93 -16.40 1.43 3.26
CA PHE A 93 -17.75 1.83 2.90
C PHE A 93 -18.61 0.68 2.38
N GLN A 94 -18.01 -0.32 1.75
CA GLN A 94 -18.77 -1.43 1.16
C GLN A 94 -18.64 -2.74 1.92
N VAL A 95 -17.45 -3.08 2.36
CA VAL A 95 -17.18 -4.38 2.96
C VAL A 95 -17.41 -4.37 4.48
N LEU A 96 -16.99 -3.30 5.17
CA LEU A 96 -17.09 -3.22 6.61
C LEU A 96 -18.52 -3.27 7.13
N PRO A 97 -19.51 -2.53 6.57
CA PRO A 97 -20.89 -2.61 7.08
C PRO A 97 -21.45 -4.02 7.06
N GLY A 98 -21.26 -4.75 5.98
CA GLY A 98 -21.70 -6.15 5.89
C GLY A 98 -20.96 -7.06 6.86
N ALA A 99 -19.68 -6.81 7.07
CA ALA A 99 -18.87 -7.59 8.02
C ALA A 99 -19.30 -7.35 9.46
N ILE A 100 -19.67 -6.12 9.81
CA ILE A 100 -20.18 -5.78 11.16
C ILE A 100 -21.49 -6.53 11.43
N GLU A 101 -22.38 -6.55 10.45
CA GLU A 101 -23.66 -7.27 10.60
C GLU A 101 -23.47 -8.77 10.80
N ARG A 102 -22.54 -9.38 10.04
CA ARG A 102 -22.25 -10.81 10.15
C ARG A 102 -21.43 -11.16 11.39
N GLY A 103 -20.53 -10.26 11.81
CA GLY A 103 -19.65 -10.45 12.96
C GLY A 103 -18.65 -11.59 12.75
N GLY A 104 -17.98 -11.97 13.83
CA GLY A 104 -17.09 -13.14 13.87
C GLY A 104 -15.79 -12.98 13.13
N ILE A 105 -15.28 -14.07 12.55
CA ILE A 105 -13.97 -14.12 11.88
C ILE A 105 -13.93 -13.22 10.64
N GLY A 106 -15.06 -13.11 9.92
CA GLY A 106 -15.15 -12.25 8.76
C GLY A 106 -14.87 -10.79 9.09
N LEU A 107 -15.43 -10.31 10.20
CA LEU A 107 -15.17 -8.96 10.68
C LEU A 107 -13.69 -8.77 11.02
N ALA A 108 -13.07 -9.77 11.70
CA ALA A 108 -11.65 -9.71 12.03
C ALA A 108 -10.78 -9.58 10.77
N ARG A 109 -11.09 -10.34 9.72
CA ARG A 109 -10.36 -10.27 8.45
C ARG A 109 -10.43 -8.87 7.83
N VAL A 110 -11.63 -8.30 7.81
CA VAL A 110 -11.83 -6.97 7.24
C VAL A 110 -11.08 -5.91 8.04
N ILE A 111 -11.12 -6.00 9.37
CA ILE A 111 -10.39 -5.08 10.25
C ILE A 111 -8.88 -5.16 9.99
N ILE A 112 -8.33 -6.36 9.82
CA ILE A 112 -6.90 -6.54 9.51
C ILE A 112 -6.56 -5.87 8.18
N MET A 113 -7.37 -6.09 7.14
CA MET A 113 -7.14 -5.47 5.83
C MET A 113 -7.20 -3.94 5.91
N ILE A 114 -8.18 -3.40 6.60
CA ILE A 114 -8.33 -1.95 6.79
C ILE A 114 -7.13 -1.39 7.54
N THR A 115 -6.70 -2.06 8.61
CA THR A 115 -5.56 -1.63 9.43
C THR A 115 -4.28 -1.58 8.60
N THR A 116 -3.98 -2.64 7.85
CA THR A 116 -2.76 -2.68 7.02
C THR A 116 -2.81 -1.62 5.92
N SER A 117 -3.97 -1.44 5.28
CA SER A 117 -4.14 -0.44 4.23
C SER A 117 -4.03 0.98 4.79
N LEU A 118 -4.58 1.22 5.98
CA LEU A 118 -4.51 2.53 6.63
C LEU A 118 -3.07 2.88 7.03
N ILE A 119 -2.36 1.92 7.63
CA ILE A 119 -0.95 2.12 8.00
C ILE A 119 -0.12 2.40 6.74
N ALA A 120 -0.31 1.62 5.69
CA ALA A 120 0.37 1.82 4.42
C ALA A 120 0.09 3.22 3.85
N MET A 121 -1.18 3.65 3.87
CA MET A 121 -1.57 4.96 3.38
C MET A 121 -0.88 6.10 4.16
N ILE A 122 -0.86 6.00 5.49
CA ILE A 122 -0.20 7.00 6.34
C ILE A 122 1.28 7.08 5.99
N ILE A 123 1.96 5.95 5.85
CA ILE A 123 3.39 5.89 5.50
C ILE A 123 3.63 6.50 4.11
N PHE A 124 2.76 6.17 3.14
CA PHE A 124 2.89 6.69 1.77
C PHE A 124 2.73 8.22 1.75
N ILE A 125 1.73 8.74 2.43
CA ILE A 125 1.49 10.19 2.51
C ILE A 125 2.66 10.88 3.21
N LYS A 126 3.14 10.30 4.32
CA LYS A 126 4.28 10.84 5.04
C LYS A 126 5.53 10.89 4.15
N SER A 127 5.79 9.83 3.38
CA SER A 127 6.92 9.78 2.46
C SER A 127 6.84 10.87 1.39
N PHE A 128 5.65 11.10 0.84
CA PHE A 128 5.45 12.15 -0.15
C PHE A 128 5.66 13.54 0.45
N ILE A 129 5.16 13.79 1.66
CA ILE A 129 5.34 15.08 2.34
C ILE A 129 6.82 15.32 2.63
N ASP A 130 7.52 14.31 3.17
CA ASP A 130 8.95 14.42 3.49
C ASP A 130 9.78 14.64 2.22
N ASN A 131 9.47 13.94 1.15
CA ASN A 131 10.15 14.12 -0.13
C ASN A 131 9.93 15.54 -0.69
N ARG A 132 8.72 16.06 -0.52
CA ARG A 132 8.38 17.41 -0.96
C ARG A 132 9.13 18.48 -0.17
N LYS A 133 9.29 18.27 1.15
CA LYS A 133 10.06 19.19 2.01
C LYS A 133 11.55 19.17 1.68
N SER A 134 12.07 18.06 1.17
CA SER A 134 13.48 17.91 0.81
C SER A 134 13.85 18.64 -0.48
N ARG A 135 12.88 19.09 -1.26
CA ARG A 135 13.11 19.90 -2.45
C ARG A 135 13.27 21.40 -2.10
#